data_5cde17d2dd544bd3cf24d87af2eac989
#
_entry.id   5cde17d2dd544bd3cf24d87af2eac989
#
_cell.length_a   1.000
_cell.length_b   1.000
_cell.length_c   1.000
_cell.angle_alpha   90.00
_cell.angle_beta   90.00
_cell.angle_gamma   90.00
#
_symmetry.space_group_name_H-M   'P 1'
#
loop_
_entity.id
_entity.type
_entity.pdbx_description
1 polymer ?
#
loop_
_entity_poly.entity_id
_entity_poly.type
_entity_poly.pdbx_seq_one_letter_code
_entity_poly.pdbx_strand_id
1 'polypeptide(L)'
;FKIIFQLNPDGSYAYSRNNFNDSDLNRDALSLIQPESKVLMKEFYLFKPNFCFNLHGQRSIYSIGNTNIPASISFLAPCSSKNKAITKSRLLSMQLITGVCNFLKSKYGKVYGRFDDSFNLNCFGDFFSKQKVPTILFEAGHFKNDFFRKFSRKLVFDSLVEMCLSISSGSYKEIDHKEYFNIIANNNNLRD
;
A
#
# COMPACT_ATOMS: atom_id res chain seq x y z
N PHE A 1 4.81 7.56 15.98
CA PHE A 1 4.82 6.46 15.00
C PHE A 1 5.06 5.12 15.67
N LYS A 2 4.43 4.06 15.15
CA LYS A 2 4.78 2.67 15.46
C LYS A 2 5.14 1.98 14.13
N ILE A 3 6.27 1.31 14.09
CA ILE A 3 6.79 0.65 12.89
C ILE A 3 7.06 -0.81 13.22
N ILE A 4 6.50 -1.72 12.42
CA ILE A 4 6.84 -3.14 12.41
C ILE A 4 7.73 -3.35 11.18
N PHE A 5 9.04 -3.48 11.41
CA PHE A 5 10.02 -3.58 10.32
C PHE A 5 9.85 -4.86 9.50
N GLN A 6 9.44 -5.94 10.14
CA GLN A 6 9.31 -7.24 9.50
C GLN A 6 8.27 -8.07 10.24
N LEU A 7 7.11 -8.22 9.63
CA LEU A 7 6.02 -9.00 10.21
C LEU A 7 6.25 -10.51 10.02
N ASN A 8 6.86 -10.91 8.88
CA ASN A 8 7.13 -12.30 8.53
C ASN A 8 8.64 -12.58 8.48
N PRO A 9 9.32 -12.78 9.62
CA PRO A 9 10.76 -13.03 9.63
C PRO A 9 11.13 -14.35 8.94
N ASP A 10 10.33 -15.39 9.11
CA ASP A 10 10.61 -16.71 8.52
C ASP A 10 10.49 -16.68 7.01
N GLY A 11 9.42 -16.09 6.49
CA GLY A 11 9.24 -15.91 5.05
C GLY A 11 10.34 -15.05 4.43
N SER A 12 10.79 -14.02 5.14
CA SER A 12 11.91 -13.20 4.69
C SER A 12 13.22 -14.00 4.64
N TYR A 13 13.49 -14.79 5.65
CA TYR A 13 14.68 -15.67 5.67
C TYR A 13 14.65 -16.70 4.55
N ALA A 14 13.48 -17.33 4.33
CA ALA A 14 13.28 -18.36 3.31
C ALA A 14 13.02 -17.79 1.90
N TYR A 15 12.98 -16.45 1.75
CA TYR A 15 12.58 -15.78 0.51
C TYR A 15 11.20 -16.25 0.02
N SER A 16 10.26 -16.42 0.95
CA SER A 16 8.91 -16.92 0.74
C SER A 16 7.86 -15.86 1.10
N ARG A 17 6.72 -15.90 0.42
CA ARG A 17 5.52 -15.12 0.81
C ARG A 17 4.91 -15.65 2.10
N ASN A 18 4.94 -16.98 2.29
CA ASN A 18 4.34 -17.65 3.43
C ASN A 18 5.26 -17.61 4.66
N ASN A 19 4.66 -17.71 5.84
CA ASN A 19 5.40 -17.82 7.11
C ASN A 19 5.89 -19.27 7.34
N PHE A 20 6.45 -19.56 8.52
CA PHE A 20 6.92 -20.90 8.90
C PHE A 20 5.85 -21.99 8.76
N ASN A 21 4.60 -21.65 9.02
CA ASN A 21 3.44 -22.55 8.92
C ASN A 21 2.87 -22.67 7.49
N ASP A 22 3.61 -22.25 6.48
CA ASP A 22 3.20 -22.21 5.07
C ASP A 22 1.89 -21.43 4.85
N SER A 23 1.70 -20.35 5.60
CA SER A 23 0.49 -19.52 5.57
C SER A 23 0.80 -18.11 5.08
N ASP A 24 -0.05 -17.61 4.14
CA ASP A 24 -0.03 -16.20 3.73
C ASP A 24 -0.66 -15.33 4.83
N LEU A 25 0.16 -14.59 5.55
CA LEU A 25 -0.30 -13.71 6.63
C LEU A 25 -1.35 -12.69 6.17
N ASN A 26 -1.25 -12.24 4.92
CA ASN A 26 -2.25 -11.30 4.36
C ASN A 26 -3.53 -12.01 3.89
N ARG A 27 -3.80 -13.21 4.40
CA ARG A 27 -5.07 -13.95 4.29
C ARG A 27 -5.61 -14.37 5.66
N ASP A 28 -4.99 -13.89 6.74
CA ASP A 28 -5.30 -14.31 8.13
C ASP A 28 -5.91 -13.21 8.99
N ALA A 29 -6.29 -12.06 8.40
CA ALA A 29 -6.80 -10.92 9.15
C ALA A 29 -8.12 -11.18 9.91
N LEU A 30 -8.95 -12.12 9.43
CA LEU A 30 -10.18 -12.52 10.12
C LEU A 30 -9.96 -13.68 11.08
N SER A 31 -9.19 -14.67 10.65
CA SER A 31 -9.05 -15.94 11.38
C SER A 31 -8.05 -15.83 12.51
N LEU A 32 -7.02 -14.97 12.36
CA LEU A 32 -5.95 -14.73 13.34
C LEU A 32 -5.35 -16.03 13.88
N ILE A 33 -5.11 -17.01 12.99
CA ILE A 33 -4.54 -18.30 13.36
C ILE A 33 -3.05 -18.13 13.64
N GLN A 34 -2.36 -17.35 12.79
CA GLN A 34 -0.92 -17.21 12.83
C GLN A 34 -0.45 -16.29 13.97
N PRO A 35 0.67 -16.60 14.63
CA PRO A 35 1.18 -15.80 15.75
C PRO A 35 1.51 -14.36 15.34
N GLU A 36 2.05 -14.14 14.14
CA GLU A 36 2.39 -12.82 13.61
C GLU A 36 1.12 -11.97 13.42
N SER A 37 0.05 -12.57 12.91
CA SER A 37 -1.25 -11.92 12.74
C SER A 37 -1.84 -11.49 14.09
N LYS A 38 -1.72 -12.35 15.12
CA LYS A 38 -2.16 -12.03 16.50
C LYS A 38 -1.37 -10.86 17.07
N VAL A 39 -0.04 -10.84 16.86
CA VAL A 39 0.82 -9.73 17.31
C VAL A 39 0.42 -8.44 16.61
N LEU A 40 0.27 -8.47 15.27
CA LEU A 40 -0.16 -7.29 14.50
C LEU A 40 -1.49 -6.74 14.99
N MET A 41 -2.47 -7.60 15.22
CA MET A 41 -3.79 -7.18 15.70
C MET A 41 -3.76 -6.65 17.13
N LYS A 42 -2.98 -7.27 18.01
CA LYS A 42 -2.75 -6.77 19.38
C LYS A 42 -2.17 -5.34 19.34
N GLU A 43 -1.13 -5.13 18.52
CA GLU A 43 -0.50 -3.82 18.37
C GLU A 43 -1.44 -2.78 17.75
N PHE A 44 -2.25 -3.17 16.78
CA PHE A 44 -3.28 -2.30 16.19
C PHE A 44 -4.28 -1.78 17.24
N TYR A 45 -4.83 -2.67 18.06
CA TYR A 45 -5.81 -2.28 19.08
C TYR A 45 -5.20 -1.51 20.26
N LEU A 46 -3.95 -1.82 20.64
CA LEU A 46 -3.26 -1.09 21.70
C LEU A 46 -2.84 0.31 21.26
N PHE A 47 -2.29 0.44 20.05
CA PHE A 47 -1.77 1.71 19.54
C PHE A 47 -2.89 2.63 19.03
N LYS A 48 -4.02 2.08 18.56
CA LYS A 48 -5.17 2.81 17.99
C LYS A 48 -4.73 3.84 16.94
N PRO A 49 -4.16 3.41 15.82
CA PRO A 49 -3.58 4.32 14.83
C PRO A 49 -4.64 5.20 14.18
N ASN A 50 -4.29 6.45 13.87
CA ASN A 50 -5.11 7.33 13.04
C ASN A 50 -4.98 7.02 11.55
N PHE A 51 -3.85 6.45 11.13
CA PHE A 51 -3.54 6.02 9.77
C PHE A 51 -2.71 4.73 9.81
N CYS A 52 -2.92 3.87 8.82
CA CYS A 52 -2.11 2.67 8.60
C CYS A 52 -1.44 2.71 7.24
N PHE A 53 -0.18 2.30 7.18
CA PHE A 53 0.58 2.07 5.96
C PHE A 53 0.89 0.58 5.85
N ASN A 54 0.44 -0.05 4.79
CA ASN A 54 0.66 -1.46 4.51
C ASN A 54 1.64 -1.58 3.33
N LEU A 55 2.87 -2.02 3.62
CA LEU A 55 3.97 -2.01 2.66
C LEU A 55 4.16 -3.38 2.05
N HIS A 56 4.01 -3.45 0.73
CA HIS A 56 4.19 -4.65 -0.09
C HIS A 56 5.21 -4.45 -1.20
N GLY A 57 5.64 -5.55 -1.80
CA GLY A 57 6.36 -5.56 -3.06
C GLY A 57 5.51 -6.16 -4.16
N GLN A 58 5.37 -5.48 -5.29
CA GLN A 58 4.69 -6.02 -6.46
C GLN A 58 5.65 -6.71 -7.42
N ARG A 59 5.10 -7.61 -8.25
CA ARG A 59 5.83 -8.26 -9.33
C ARG A 59 6.23 -7.24 -10.41
N SER A 60 7.29 -7.57 -11.15
CA SER A 60 7.83 -6.77 -12.27
C SER A 60 6.89 -6.65 -13.48
N ILE A 61 5.90 -7.53 -13.57
CA ILE A 61 4.95 -7.57 -14.69
C ILE A 61 4.01 -6.35 -14.78
N TYR A 62 3.91 -5.53 -13.74
CA TYR A 62 2.99 -4.42 -13.71
C TYR A 62 3.55 -3.17 -14.38
N SER A 63 2.78 -2.62 -15.33
CA SER A 63 3.03 -1.34 -15.98
C SER A 63 2.04 -0.27 -15.54
N ILE A 64 2.33 0.97 -15.88
CA ILE A 64 1.40 2.11 -15.74
C ILE A 64 0.44 2.08 -16.94
N GLY A 65 -0.78 1.58 -16.72
CA GLY A 65 -1.77 1.39 -17.77
C GLY A 65 -1.26 0.49 -18.91
N ASN A 66 -1.70 0.76 -20.11
CA ASN A 66 -1.29 0.02 -21.32
C ASN A 66 0.03 0.53 -21.92
N THR A 67 1.02 0.82 -21.08
CA THR A 67 2.32 1.29 -21.53
C THR A 67 3.40 0.25 -21.23
N ASN A 68 4.61 0.47 -21.77
CA ASN A 68 5.81 -0.32 -21.42
C ASN A 68 6.59 0.29 -20.24
N ILE A 69 5.98 1.24 -19.51
CA ILE A 69 6.62 1.88 -18.36
C ILE A 69 6.29 1.07 -17.11
N PRO A 70 7.28 0.49 -16.42
CA PRO A 70 7.02 -0.22 -15.18
C PRO A 70 6.39 0.71 -14.11
N ALA A 71 5.40 0.20 -13.39
CA ALA A 71 4.90 0.87 -12.20
C ALA A 71 5.92 0.67 -11.06
N SER A 72 6.82 1.64 -10.89
CA SER A 72 7.92 1.53 -9.93
C SER A 72 7.45 1.63 -8.48
N ILE A 73 6.31 2.26 -8.27
CA ILE A 73 5.55 2.24 -7.02
C ILE A 73 4.07 2.30 -7.37
N SER A 74 3.24 1.65 -6.58
CA SER A 74 1.79 1.74 -6.74
C SER A 74 1.10 1.90 -5.40
N PHE A 75 -0.09 2.49 -5.44
CA PHE A 75 -0.86 2.75 -4.25
C PHE A 75 -2.28 2.24 -4.39
N LEU A 76 -2.86 1.89 -3.23
CA LEU A 76 -4.27 1.56 -3.14
C LEU A 76 -4.86 2.18 -1.86
N ALA A 77 -6.05 2.76 -1.98
CA ALA A 77 -6.96 3.06 -0.88
C ALA A 77 -7.91 1.87 -0.70
N PRO A 78 -7.63 0.92 0.23
CA PRO A 78 -8.39 -0.31 0.37
C PRO A 78 -9.87 -0.05 0.64
N CYS A 79 -10.72 -0.92 0.10
CA CYS A 79 -12.15 -0.86 0.33
C CYS A 79 -12.52 -1.38 1.73
N SER A 80 -13.63 -0.91 2.27
CA SER A 80 -14.22 -1.46 3.50
C SER A 80 -15.32 -2.49 3.22
N SER A 81 -15.71 -2.64 1.93
CA SER A 81 -16.81 -3.50 1.49
C SER A 81 -16.75 -3.78 -0.01
N LYS A 82 -17.44 -4.84 -0.46
CA LYS A 82 -17.50 -5.28 -1.87
C LYS A 82 -18.06 -4.23 -2.83
N ASN A 83 -18.97 -3.36 -2.38
CA ASN A 83 -19.54 -2.30 -3.21
C ASN A 83 -18.58 -1.11 -3.41
N LYS A 84 -17.36 -1.19 -2.85
CA LYS A 84 -16.31 -0.18 -3.00
C LYS A 84 -16.73 1.24 -2.58
N ALA A 85 -17.63 1.35 -1.60
CA ALA A 85 -18.13 2.63 -1.10
C ALA A 85 -16.98 3.53 -0.65
N ILE A 86 -17.12 4.83 -0.90
CA ILE A 86 -16.18 5.84 -0.43
C ILE A 86 -16.59 6.24 0.99
N THR A 87 -16.09 5.49 1.97
CA THR A 87 -16.24 5.83 3.38
C THR A 87 -15.31 6.98 3.76
N LYS A 88 -15.54 7.60 4.92
CA LYS A 88 -14.66 8.68 5.43
C LYS A 88 -13.19 8.25 5.50
N SER A 89 -12.91 7.03 6.00
CA SER A 89 -11.54 6.50 6.06
C SER A 89 -10.93 6.32 4.67
N ARG A 90 -11.67 5.74 3.72
CA ARG A 90 -11.20 5.57 2.35
C ARG A 90 -10.96 6.91 1.66
N LEU A 91 -11.85 7.89 1.85
CA LEU A 91 -11.69 9.24 1.32
C LEU A 91 -10.36 9.87 1.76
N LEU A 92 -10.03 9.80 3.06
CA LEU A 92 -8.76 10.32 3.57
C LEU A 92 -7.54 9.59 2.97
N SER A 93 -7.63 8.28 2.77
CA SER A 93 -6.59 7.52 2.07
C SER A 93 -6.43 7.96 0.62
N MET A 94 -7.54 8.19 -0.10
CA MET A 94 -7.52 8.66 -1.49
C MET A 94 -6.89 10.04 -1.61
N GLN A 95 -7.19 10.97 -0.69
CA GLN A 95 -6.59 12.29 -0.64
C GLN A 95 -5.08 12.24 -0.42
N LEU A 96 -4.60 11.42 0.54
CA LEU A 96 -3.16 11.22 0.78
C LEU A 96 -2.46 10.63 -0.43
N ILE A 97 -3.05 9.61 -1.07
CA ILE A 97 -2.48 8.99 -2.26
C ILE A 97 -2.38 10.01 -3.41
N THR A 98 -3.41 10.80 -3.62
CA THR A 98 -3.39 11.84 -4.66
C THR A 98 -2.27 12.85 -4.40
N GLY A 99 -2.13 13.32 -3.16
CA GLY A 99 -1.07 14.25 -2.77
C GLY A 99 0.32 13.68 -3.05
N VAL A 100 0.59 12.45 -2.62
CA VAL A 100 1.90 11.83 -2.87
C VAL A 100 2.13 11.55 -4.35
N CYS A 101 1.11 11.22 -5.13
CA CYS A 101 1.24 11.06 -6.57
C CYS A 101 1.61 12.38 -7.27
N ASN A 102 1.04 13.50 -6.84
CA ASN A 102 1.41 14.82 -7.32
C ASN A 102 2.87 15.18 -7.00
N PHE A 103 3.31 14.88 -5.77
CA PHE A 103 4.72 15.03 -5.37
C PHE A 103 5.64 14.14 -6.22
N LEU A 104 5.31 12.87 -6.40
CA LEU A 104 6.12 11.95 -7.21
C LEU A 104 6.18 12.38 -8.67
N LYS A 105 5.06 12.86 -9.23
CA LYS A 105 4.99 13.37 -10.59
C LYS A 105 5.95 14.56 -10.78
N SER A 106 5.95 15.48 -9.84
CA SER A 106 6.83 16.66 -9.87
C SER A 106 8.31 16.30 -9.77
N LYS A 107 8.64 15.32 -8.90
CA LYS A 107 10.04 14.99 -8.59
C LYS A 107 10.64 13.93 -9.49
N TYR A 108 9.85 12.95 -9.93
CA TYR A 108 10.31 11.73 -10.61
C TYR A 108 9.59 11.44 -11.93
N GLY A 109 8.57 12.20 -12.28
CA GLY A 109 7.75 11.94 -13.47
C GLY A 109 6.78 10.77 -13.29
N LYS A 110 6.53 10.05 -14.38
CA LYS A 110 5.59 8.92 -14.43
C LYS A 110 6.24 7.63 -13.89
N VAL A 111 6.25 7.45 -12.59
CA VAL A 111 6.84 6.28 -11.92
C VAL A 111 5.82 5.50 -11.07
N TYR A 112 4.58 5.98 -10.98
CA TYR A 112 3.56 5.46 -10.09
C TYR A 112 2.29 5.03 -10.82
N GLY A 113 1.55 4.11 -10.21
CA GLY A 113 0.25 3.66 -10.67
C GLY A 113 -0.74 3.45 -9.52
N ARG A 114 -1.99 3.17 -9.87
CA ARG A 114 -3.03 2.75 -8.93
C ARG A 114 -3.17 1.25 -8.98
N PHE A 115 -3.01 0.60 -7.83
CA PHE A 115 -3.11 -0.86 -7.73
C PHE A 115 -4.57 -1.35 -7.76
N ASP A 116 -4.76 -2.64 -8.01
CA ASP A 116 -6.08 -3.28 -8.04
C ASP A 116 -6.80 -3.18 -6.69
N ASP A 117 -8.08 -2.82 -6.71
CA ASP A 117 -8.91 -2.68 -5.52
C ASP A 117 -9.91 -3.85 -5.34
N SER A 118 -9.48 -5.06 -5.64
CA SER A 118 -10.24 -6.28 -5.34
C SER A 118 -10.40 -6.44 -3.83
N PHE A 119 -11.63 -6.34 -3.35
CA PHE A 119 -11.94 -6.44 -1.92
C PHE A 119 -11.76 -7.86 -1.39
N ASN A 120 -10.95 -7.99 -0.33
CA ASN A 120 -10.78 -9.24 0.40
C ASN A 120 -10.58 -8.96 1.90
N LEU A 121 -11.58 -9.20 2.71
CA LEU A 121 -11.55 -8.92 4.15
C LEU A 121 -10.51 -9.73 4.94
N ASN A 122 -9.99 -10.82 4.37
CA ASN A 122 -8.86 -11.54 4.94
C ASN A 122 -7.52 -10.81 4.76
N CYS A 123 -7.48 -9.73 3.95
CA CYS A 123 -6.32 -8.86 3.85
C CYS A 123 -6.35 -7.79 4.95
N PHE A 124 -5.21 -7.55 5.60
CA PHE A 124 -5.11 -6.54 6.67
C PHE A 124 -5.46 -5.13 6.21
N GLY A 125 -5.13 -4.77 4.96
CA GLY A 125 -5.48 -3.46 4.41
C GLY A 125 -7.00 -3.21 4.39
N ASP A 126 -7.76 -4.15 3.83
CA ASP A 126 -9.23 -4.08 3.79
C ASP A 126 -9.85 -4.21 5.18
N PHE A 127 -9.25 -5.06 6.03
CA PHE A 127 -9.69 -5.21 7.42
C PHE A 127 -9.56 -3.89 8.20
N PHE A 128 -8.41 -3.22 8.16
CA PHE A 128 -8.21 -1.94 8.85
C PHE A 128 -9.11 -0.83 8.28
N SER A 129 -9.31 -0.81 6.96
CA SER A 129 -10.27 0.09 6.32
C SER A 129 -11.70 -0.15 6.84
N LYS A 130 -12.10 -1.42 7.03
CA LYS A 130 -13.39 -1.77 7.66
C LYS A 130 -13.47 -1.34 9.12
N GLN A 131 -12.37 -1.32 9.85
CA GLN A 131 -12.28 -0.76 11.20
C GLN A 131 -12.32 0.79 11.21
N LYS A 132 -12.62 1.41 10.08
CA LYS A 132 -12.71 2.88 9.88
C LYS A 132 -11.37 3.61 10.07
N VAL A 133 -10.24 2.91 9.95
CA VAL A 133 -8.91 3.51 9.95
C VAL A 133 -8.47 3.77 8.51
N PRO A 134 -8.13 5.01 8.13
CA PRO A 134 -7.53 5.30 6.84
C PRO A 134 -6.29 4.45 6.63
N THR A 135 -6.30 3.64 5.57
CA THR A 135 -5.22 2.69 5.29
C THR A 135 -4.73 2.91 3.88
N ILE A 136 -3.43 2.98 3.69
CA ILE A 136 -2.77 3.14 2.41
C ILE A 136 -1.90 1.91 2.16
N LEU A 137 -2.17 1.22 1.08
CA LEU A 137 -1.32 0.14 0.61
C LEU A 137 -0.28 0.70 -0.36
N PHE A 138 0.95 0.28 -0.17
CA PHE A 138 2.10 0.55 -1.03
C PHE A 138 2.53 -0.75 -1.70
N GLU A 139 2.80 -0.67 -2.99
CA GLU A 139 3.40 -1.75 -3.77
C GLU A 139 4.72 -1.25 -4.38
N ALA A 140 5.84 -1.69 -3.79
CA ALA A 140 7.16 -1.38 -4.33
C ALA A 140 7.39 -2.21 -5.60
N GLY A 141 7.38 -1.54 -6.74
CA GLY A 141 7.51 -2.16 -8.05
C GLY A 141 8.94 -2.23 -8.57
N HIS A 142 9.07 -2.32 -9.87
CA HIS A 142 10.35 -2.39 -10.58
C HIS A 142 10.68 -1.05 -11.26
N PHE A 143 11.96 -0.77 -11.39
CA PHE A 143 12.47 0.33 -12.23
C PHE A 143 13.55 -0.20 -13.14
N LYS A 144 13.64 0.33 -14.36
CA LYS A 144 14.60 -0.14 -15.36
C LYS A 144 16.03 -0.08 -14.81
N ASN A 145 16.76 -1.19 -14.88
CA ASN A 145 18.14 -1.35 -14.39
C ASN A 145 18.33 -1.16 -12.88
N ASP A 146 17.26 -1.20 -12.07
CA ASP A 146 17.33 -1.08 -10.61
C ASP A 146 17.35 -2.47 -9.94
N PHE A 147 18.32 -3.33 -10.31
CA PHE A 147 18.44 -4.71 -9.80
C PHE A 147 18.54 -4.77 -8.27
N PHE A 148 19.16 -3.80 -7.64
CA PHE A 148 19.30 -3.71 -6.19
C PHE A 148 18.12 -3.02 -5.51
N ARG A 149 17.07 -2.65 -6.24
CA ARG A 149 15.86 -2.00 -5.73
C ARG A 149 16.14 -0.68 -4.97
N LYS A 150 17.25 -0.01 -5.28
CA LYS A 150 17.65 1.24 -4.60
C LYS A 150 16.67 2.38 -4.91
N PHE A 151 16.31 2.53 -6.17
CA PHE A 151 15.36 3.56 -6.59
C PHE A 151 13.94 3.26 -6.09
N SER A 152 13.48 2.00 -6.22
CA SER A 152 12.17 1.60 -5.71
C SER A 152 12.06 1.84 -4.19
N ARG A 153 13.09 1.48 -3.40
CA ARG A 153 13.12 1.80 -1.96
C ARG A 153 13.11 3.29 -1.67
N LYS A 154 13.82 4.08 -2.49
CA LYS A 154 13.80 5.54 -2.37
C LYS A 154 12.41 6.12 -2.62
N LEU A 155 11.69 5.62 -3.63
CA LEU A 155 10.32 6.05 -3.91
C LEU A 155 9.39 5.75 -2.72
N VAL A 156 9.50 4.56 -2.11
CA VAL A 156 8.72 4.21 -0.91
C VAL A 156 9.05 5.14 0.25
N PHE A 157 10.34 5.36 0.53
CA PHE A 157 10.81 6.24 1.60
C PHE A 157 10.29 7.68 1.41
N ASP A 158 10.52 8.27 0.24
CA ASP A 158 10.10 9.64 -0.06
C ASP A 158 8.56 9.78 0.03
N SER A 159 7.83 8.76 -0.42
CA SER A 159 6.37 8.74 -0.33
C SER A 159 5.88 8.66 1.12
N LEU A 160 6.52 7.86 1.98
CA LEU A 160 6.20 7.79 3.40
C LEU A 160 6.47 9.12 4.10
N VAL A 161 7.61 9.75 3.83
CA VAL A 161 7.95 11.07 4.39
C VAL A 161 6.92 12.11 3.97
N GLU A 162 6.60 12.20 2.68
CA GLU A 162 5.62 13.14 2.15
C GLU A 162 4.24 12.93 2.78
N MET A 163 3.76 11.69 2.86
CA MET A 163 2.48 11.40 3.52
C MET A 163 2.50 11.78 5.01
N CYS A 164 3.59 11.52 5.73
CA CYS A 164 3.73 11.91 7.12
C CYS A 164 3.70 13.43 7.30
N LEU A 165 4.37 14.19 6.44
CA LEU A 165 4.35 15.65 6.43
C LEU A 165 2.94 16.17 6.13
N SER A 166 2.28 15.60 5.14
CA SER A 166 0.91 15.95 4.75
C SER A 166 -0.11 15.66 5.87
N ILE A 167 0.05 14.55 6.59
CA ILE A 167 -0.77 14.23 7.78
C ILE A 167 -0.51 15.25 8.89
N SER A 168 0.74 15.57 9.16
CA SER A 168 1.12 16.48 10.22
C SER A 168 0.59 17.90 10.00
N SER A 169 0.66 18.39 8.77
CA SER A 169 0.14 19.73 8.39
C SER A 169 -1.36 19.75 8.15
N GLY A 170 -1.97 18.59 7.84
CA GLY A 170 -3.36 18.50 7.43
C GLY A 170 -3.61 18.84 5.97
N SER A 171 -2.55 19.13 5.17
CA SER A 171 -2.67 19.60 3.78
C SER A 171 -3.40 18.62 2.84
N TYR A 172 -3.36 17.32 3.12
CA TYR A 172 -4.10 16.32 2.33
C TYR A 172 -5.60 16.58 2.27
N LYS A 173 -6.18 17.27 3.27
CA LYS A 173 -7.63 17.54 3.34
C LYS A 173 -8.11 18.51 2.28
N GLU A 174 -7.21 19.31 1.71
CA GLU A 174 -7.51 20.28 0.65
C GLU A 174 -7.56 19.62 -0.74
N ILE A 175 -7.13 18.36 -0.85
CA ILE A 175 -7.07 17.62 -2.09
C ILE A 175 -8.44 17.00 -2.41
N ASP A 176 -8.93 17.19 -3.63
CA ASP A 176 -10.16 16.48 -4.06
C ASP A 176 -9.87 14.98 -4.20
N HIS A 177 -10.55 14.17 -3.39
CA HIS A 177 -10.42 12.72 -3.43
C HIS A 177 -10.80 12.10 -4.78
N LYS A 178 -11.58 12.78 -5.62
CA LYS A 178 -11.96 12.31 -6.96
C LYS A 178 -10.76 12.20 -7.89
N GLU A 179 -9.73 13.02 -7.68
CA GLU A 179 -8.47 12.97 -8.43
C GLU A 179 -7.74 11.62 -8.27
N TYR A 180 -8.04 10.87 -7.22
CA TYR A 180 -7.53 9.51 -7.06
C TYR A 180 -7.87 8.59 -8.24
N PHE A 181 -9.04 8.76 -8.83
CA PHE A 181 -9.48 7.95 -9.98
C PHE A 181 -8.78 8.35 -11.30
N ASN A 182 -8.16 9.52 -11.36
CA ASN A 182 -7.33 9.97 -12.47
C ASN A 182 -5.92 9.34 -12.44
N ILE A 183 -5.52 8.74 -11.31
CA ILE A 183 -4.28 7.97 -11.25
C ILE A 183 -4.43 6.72 -12.12
N ILE A 184 -3.54 6.59 -13.10
CA ILE A 184 -3.60 5.49 -14.09
C ILE A 184 -3.49 4.15 -13.36
N ALA A 185 -4.44 3.26 -13.60
CA ALA A 185 -4.41 1.92 -13.03
C ALA A 185 -3.25 1.10 -13.58
N ASN A 186 -2.69 0.22 -12.75
CA ASN A 186 -1.71 -0.75 -13.21
C ASN A 186 -2.33 -1.73 -14.19
N ASN A 187 -1.50 -2.22 -15.12
CA ASN A 187 -1.85 -3.32 -15.98
C ASN A 187 -0.75 -4.40 -15.93
N ASN A 188 -1.14 -5.64 -16.03
CA ASN A 188 -0.26 -6.82 -16.00
C ASN A 188 0.11 -7.18 -17.46
N ASN A 189 0.90 -6.36 -18.13
CA ASN A 189 1.26 -6.52 -19.54
C ASN A 189 2.77 -6.51 -19.81
N LEU A 190 3.60 -6.38 -18.79
CA LEU A 190 5.04 -6.59 -18.92
C LEU A 190 5.37 -8.07 -18.74
N ARG A 191 6.50 -8.50 -19.32
CA ARG A 191 7.05 -9.84 -19.12
C ARG A 191 8.08 -9.80 -18.00
N ASP A 192 8.11 -10.86 -17.20
CA ASP A 192 9.18 -11.10 -16.22
C ASP A 192 10.50 -11.45 -16.92
#